data_f72d9b8e8ac56db834adf1e1a17aed57
#
_entry.id   f72d9b8e8ac56db834adf1e1a17aed57
#
_cell.length_a   1.000
_cell.length_b   1.000
_cell.length_c   1.000
_cell.angle_alpha   90.00
_cell.angle_beta   90.00
_cell.angle_gamma   90.00
#
_symmetry.space_group_name_H-M   'P 1'
#
loop_
_entity.id
_entity.type
_entity.pdbx_description
1 polymer ?
#
loop_
_entity_poly.entity_id
_entity_poly.type
_entity_poly.pdbx_seq_one_letter_code
_entity_poly.pdbx_strand_id
1 'polypeptide(L)'
;EQKASHQPSRNPKSSQTEIEHGIRNIQHEISQGEAPEKKPYQYPPLKLLKRGDGRSQGDSDAHLRKTAQKLQETLHNFGVNVTVTNVSCGPTVTRYELQPEMGVKVSKIVGLSDDIKLNLATPDIRIEAPIPGKAAVGIEVPNKENSPVMLRDLLQSEEFKNAKSKLSFAAGKDIAGKPVVADIAKMPHLL
;
A
#
# COMPACT_ATOMS: atom_id res chain seq x y z
N GLU A 1 -14.83 -46.23 80.00
CA GLU A 1 -15.04 -44.89 79.34
C GLU A 1 -15.18 -45.08 77.84
N GLN A 2 -16.43 -45.13 77.39
CA GLN A 2 -16.77 -45.30 75.94
C GLN A 2 -17.03 -43.97 75.33
N LYS A 3 -16.20 -43.62 74.31
CA LYS A 3 -16.51 -42.50 73.38
C LYS A 3 -17.33 -43.03 72.23
N ALA A 4 -18.59 -42.62 72.15
CA ALA A 4 -19.46 -42.86 71.01
C ALA A 4 -19.08 -41.91 69.88
N SER A 5 -18.72 -42.45 68.70
CA SER A 5 -18.50 -41.69 67.47
C SER A 5 -19.85 -41.54 66.72
N HIS A 6 -20.34 -40.32 66.63
CA HIS A 6 -21.51 -39.97 65.82
C HIS A 6 -21.08 -39.74 64.40
N GLN A 7 -21.41 -40.63 63.47
CA GLN A 7 -21.32 -40.39 62.01
C GLN A 7 -22.63 -39.76 61.53
N PRO A 8 -22.61 -38.65 60.79
CA PRO A 8 -23.83 -38.13 60.16
C PRO A 8 -24.10 -38.94 58.90
N SER A 9 -25.25 -39.58 58.87
CA SER A 9 -25.84 -40.25 57.71
C SER A 9 -26.11 -39.23 56.62
N ARG A 10 -25.28 -39.21 55.56
CA ARG A 10 -25.57 -38.47 54.33
C ARG A 10 -26.63 -39.20 53.53
N ASN A 11 -27.79 -38.62 53.41
CA ASN A 11 -28.92 -39.12 52.64
C ASN A 11 -28.65 -38.84 51.14
N PRO A 12 -28.41 -39.84 50.27
CA PRO A 12 -27.96 -39.61 48.89
C PRO A 12 -29.05 -39.02 47.98
N LYS A 13 -30.30 -38.96 48.43
CA LYS A 13 -31.42 -38.41 47.65
C LYS A 13 -31.52 -36.89 47.71
N SER A 14 -31.01 -36.22 48.76
CA SER A 14 -31.03 -34.77 48.86
C SER A 14 -29.98 -34.10 47.93
N SER A 15 -28.84 -34.76 47.72
CA SER A 15 -27.80 -34.21 46.83
C SER A 15 -28.13 -34.25 45.33
N GLN A 16 -28.94 -35.19 44.88
CA GLN A 16 -29.37 -35.26 43.48
C GLN A 16 -30.38 -34.17 43.12
N THR A 17 -31.33 -33.84 44.02
CA THR A 17 -32.27 -32.75 43.83
C THR A 17 -31.61 -31.37 43.83
N GLU A 18 -30.59 -31.17 44.65
CA GLU A 18 -29.81 -29.93 44.66
C GLU A 18 -28.98 -29.72 43.36
N ILE A 19 -28.44 -30.82 42.82
CA ILE A 19 -27.68 -30.82 41.55
C ILE A 19 -28.65 -30.54 40.37
N GLU A 20 -29.82 -31.17 40.33
CA GLU A 20 -30.83 -30.93 39.30
C GLU A 20 -31.36 -29.51 39.33
N HIS A 21 -31.54 -28.93 40.53
CA HIS A 21 -31.96 -27.53 40.68
C HIS A 21 -30.87 -26.56 40.21
N GLY A 22 -29.58 -26.88 40.50
CA GLY A 22 -28.46 -26.12 40.00
C GLY A 22 -28.35 -26.16 38.49
N ILE A 23 -28.52 -27.31 37.87
CA ILE A 23 -28.49 -27.49 36.41
C ILE A 23 -29.64 -26.72 35.74
N ARG A 24 -30.84 -26.75 36.30
CA ARG A 24 -31.99 -25.96 35.78
C ARG A 24 -31.74 -24.47 35.86
N ASN A 25 -31.19 -23.99 36.97
CA ASN A 25 -30.86 -22.56 37.11
C ASN A 25 -29.81 -22.11 36.09
N ILE A 26 -28.74 -22.92 35.89
CA ILE A 26 -27.72 -22.63 34.89
C ILE A 26 -28.29 -22.66 33.46
N GLN A 27 -29.16 -23.64 33.16
CA GLN A 27 -29.85 -23.72 31.88
C GLN A 27 -30.77 -22.52 31.65
N HIS A 28 -31.47 -22.04 32.72
CA HIS A 28 -32.30 -20.86 32.64
C HIS A 28 -31.51 -19.56 32.46
N GLU A 29 -30.37 -19.43 33.13
CA GLU A 29 -29.47 -18.31 32.94
C GLU A 29 -28.82 -18.31 31.54
N ILE A 30 -28.48 -19.49 31.01
CA ILE A 30 -27.98 -19.63 29.65
C ILE A 30 -29.05 -19.28 28.61
N SER A 31 -30.33 -19.68 28.87
CA SER A 31 -31.43 -19.38 27.95
C SER A 31 -31.93 -17.94 28.04
N GLN A 32 -31.74 -17.24 29.16
CA GLN A 32 -32.04 -15.82 29.31
C GLN A 32 -30.90 -14.91 28.85
N GLY A 33 -29.71 -15.44 28.66
CA GLY A 33 -28.62 -14.76 27.98
C GLY A 33 -28.90 -14.66 26.47
N GLU A 34 -29.90 -13.87 26.08
CA GLU A 34 -30.00 -13.39 24.70
C GLU A 34 -28.64 -12.77 24.36
N ALA A 35 -27.86 -13.49 23.54
CA ALA A 35 -26.64 -12.92 23.02
C ALA A 35 -27.01 -11.58 22.38
N PRO A 36 -26.42 -10.46 22.81
CA PRO A 36 -26.83 -9.15 22.30
C PRO A 36 -26.77 -9.23 20.79
N GLU A 37 -27.87 -8.92 20.11
CA GLU A 37 -27.95 -8.90 18.66
C GLU A 37 -26.71 -8.13 18.15
N LYS A 38 -25.80 -8.84 17.52
CA LYS A 38 -24.57 -8.23 16.97
C LYS A 38 -25.03 -7.27 15.89
N LYS A 39 -25.26 -6.01 16.26
CA LYS A 39 -25.53 -4.95 15.29
C LYS A 39 -24.45 -5.03 14.21
N PRO A 40 -24.82 -5.05 12.92
CA PRO A 40 -23.84 -5.11 11.85
C PRO A 40 -22.89 -3.93 12.02
N TYR A 41 -21.58 -4.24 12.00
CA TYR A 41 -20.55 -3.22 12.14
C TYR A 41 -20.68 -2.19 11.01
N GLN A 42 -20.82 -0.93 11.36
CA GLN A 42 -20.85 0.18 10.40
C GLN A 42 -19.45 0.76 10.26
N TYR A 43 -18.89 0.66 9.06
CA TYR A 43 -17.60 1.26 8.76
C TYR A 43 -17.69 2.79 8.84
N PRO A 44 -16.62 3.47 9.30
CA PRO A 44 -16.55 4.92 9.24
C PRO A 44 -16.76 5.41 7.80
N PRO A 45 -17.60 6.42 7.59
CA PRO A 45 -17.89 6.89 6.23
C PRO A 45 -16.64 7.56 5.62
N LEU A 46 -16.37 7.28 4.35
CA LEU A 46 -15.23 7.83 3.61
C LEU A 46 -15.20 9.38 3.56
N LYS A 47 -16.35 10.03 3.83
CA LYS A 47 -16.42 11.50 3.91
C LYS A 47 -15.60 12.10 5.06
N LEU A 48 -15.22 11.32 6.07
CA LEU A 48 -14.33 11.74 7.14
C LEU A 48 -12.88 11.94 6.68
N LEU A 49 -12.50 11.31 5.56
CA LEU A 49 -11.19 11.44 4.97
C LEU A 49 -11.17 12.63 4.01
N LYS A 50 -10.07 13.38 4.01
CA LYS A 50 -9.83 14.46 3.04
C LYS A 50 -9.83 13.89 1.63
N ARG A 51 -10.49 14.61 0.71
CA ARG A 51 -10.45 14.33 -0.72
C ARG A 51 -9.25 15.04 -1.34
N GLY A 52 -8.60 14.41 -2.30
CA GLY A 52 -7.62 15.09 -3.13
C GLY A 52 -8.29 16.15 -3.99
N ASP A 53 -7.61 17.24 -4.23
CA ASP A 53 -8.14 18.39 -5.02
C ASP A 53 -8.35 18.05 -6.51
N GLY A 54 -8.04 16.80 -6.90
CA GLY A 54 -8.14 16.33 -8.28
C GLY A 54 -7.20 17.06 -9.25
N ARG A 55 -6.51 18.08 -8.79
CA ARG A 55 -5.44 18.73 -9.52
C ARG A 55 -4.21 17.84 -9.38
N SER A 56 -3.80 17.24 -10.47
CA SER A 56 -2.43 16.72 -10.59
C SER A 56 -1.51 17.93 -10.40
N GLN A 57 -1.07 18.18 -9.18
CA GLN A 57 -0.04 19.17 -8.86
C GLN A 57 1.34 18.59 -9.22
N GLY A 58 1.38 17.73 -10.22
CA GLY A 58 2.63 17.34 -10.86
C GLY A 58 3.17 18.48 -11.71
N ASP A 59 4.41 18.38 -12.08
CA ASP A 59 5.05 19.30 -13.03
C ASP A 59 4.13 19.52 -14.25
N SER A 60 4.00 20.76 -14.69
CA SER A 60 3.17 21.08 -15.86
C SER A 60 3.69 20.33 -17.09
N ASP A 61 2.81 19.98 -18.03
CA ASP A 61 3.19 19.32 -19.29
C ASP A 61 4.31 20.06 -20.03
N ALA A 62 4.32 21.38 -19.95
CA ALA A 62 5.38 22.20 -20.52
C ALA A 62 6.73 21.95 -19.81
N HIS A 63 6.74 21.79 -18.49
CA HIS A 63 7.94 21.48 -17.72
C HIS A 63 8.44 20.07 -18.02
N LEU A 64 7.54 19.10 -18.10
CA LEU A 64 7.87 17.70 -18.44
C LEU A 64 8.55 17.61 -19.80
N ARG A 65 8.00 18.29 -20.81
CA ARG A 65 8.58 18.35 -22.16
C ARG A 65 9.95 19.04 -22.16
N LYS A 66 10.08 20.16 -21.45
CA LYS A 66 11.35 20.88 -21.34
C LYS A 66 12.44 20.02 -20.68
N THR A 67 12.08 19.27 -19.63
CA THR A 67 13.02 18.38 -18.96
C THR A 67 13.40 17.19 -19.87
N ALA A 68 12.45 16.62 -20.60
CA ALA A 68 12.72 15.57 -21.59
C ALA A 68 13.69 16.04 -22.68
N GLN A 69 13.46 17.24 -23.24
CA GLN A 69 14.34 17.85 -24.23
C GLN A 69 15.72 18.08 -23.64
N LYS A 70 15.82 18.63 -22.43
CA LYS A 70 17.09 18.90 -21.77
C LYS A 70 17.88 17.63 -21.49
N LEU A 71 17.20 16.52 -21.10
CA LEU A 71 17.82 15.20 -20.97
C LEU A 71 18.42 14.72 -22.28
N GLN A 72 17.66 14.82 -23.36
CA GLN A 72 18.10 14.41 -24.69
C GLN A 72 19.28 15.24 -25.18
N GLU A 73 19.25 16.56 -25.03
CA GLU A 73 20.36 17.48 -25.38
C GLU A 73 21.61 17.20 -24.53
N THR A 74 21.44 16.96 -23.22
CA THR A 74 22.57 16.65 -22.34
C THR A 74 23.27 15.39 -22.79
N LEU A 75 22.54 14.29 -23.01
CA LEU A 75 23.12 13.04 -23.47
C LEU A 75 23.74 13.16 -24.85
N HIS A 76 23.12 13.91 -25.76
CA HIS A 76 23.67 14.18 -27.09
C HIS A 76 25.01 14.91 -27.02
N ASN A 77 25.14 15.93 -26.15
CA ASN A 77 26.39 16.70 -25.96
C ASN A 77 27.54 15.82 -25.46
N PHE A 78 27.25 14.73 -24.75
CA PHE A 78 28.23 13.71 -24.34
C PHE A 78 28.40 12.58 -25.38
N GLY A 79 27.87 12.76 -26.59
CA GLY A 79 27.97 11.79 -27.67
C GLY A 79 27.15 10.51 -27.41
N VAL A 80 25.99 10.65 -26.77
CA VAL A 80 25.00 9.58 -26.52
C VAL A 80 23.70 9.98 -27.15
N ASN A 81 23.39 9.41 -28.31
CA ASN A 81 22.11 9.67 -28.96
C ASN A 81 21.02 8.79 -28.37
N VAL A 82 19.94 9.44 -27.90
CA VAL A 82 18.76 8.78 -27.34
C VAL A 82 17.50 9.49 -27.81
N THR A 83 16.40 8.77 -27.84
CA THR A 83 15.06 9.33 -28.08
C THR A 83 14.18 9.11 -26.87
N VAL A 84 13.51 10.15 -26.38
CA VAL A 84 12.50 10.01 -25.32
C VAL A 84 11.24 9.38 -25.91
N THR A 85 10.89 8.18 -25.49
CA THR A 85 9.74 7.43 -26.01
C THR A 85 8.50 7.57 -25.14
N ASN A 86 8.68 7.76 -23.84
CA ASN A 86 7.58 7.88 -22.89
C ASN A 86 7.97 8.74 -21.68
N VAL A 87 6.97 9.41 -21.08
CA VAL A 87 7.11 10.17 -19.84
C VAL A 87 5.96 9.78 -18.92
N SER A 88 6.31 9.25 -17.74
CA SER A 88 5.34 8.86 -16.71
C SER A 88 5.53 9.74 -15.49
N CYS A 89 4.56 10.62 -15.22
CA CYS A 89 4.59 11.51 -14.08
C CYS A 89 3.89 10.85 -12.87
N GLY A 90 4.68 10.52 -11.85
CA GLY A 90 4.19 10.03 -10.57
C GLY A 90 4.00 11.14 -9.53
N PRO A 91 3.62 10.78 -8.30
CA PRO A 91 3.37 11.77 -7.25
C PRO A 91 4.63 12.49 -6.74
N THR A 92 5.79 11.85 -6.79
CA THR A 92 7.06 12.39 -6.27
C THR A 92 8.19 12.42 -7.30
N VAL A 93 8.12 11.55 -8.29
CA VAL A 93 9.14 11.41 -9.34
C VAL A 93 8.47 11.31 -10.70
N THR A 94 9.17 11.78 -11.72
CA THR A 94 8.80 11.57 -13.12
C THR A 94 9.83 10.65 -13.77
N ARG A 95 9.34 9.59 -14.42
CA ARG A 95 10.17 8.65 -15.19
C ARG A 95 10.16 9.04 -16.67
N TYR A 96 11.35 9.23 -17.23
CA TYR A 96 11.60 9.41 -18.65
C TYR A 96 12.14 8.11 -19.22
N GLU A 97 11.44 7.51 -20.17
CA GLU A 97 11.91 6.31 -20.88
C GLU A 97 12.68 6.75 -22.13
N LEU A 98 13.92 6.33 -22.21
CA LEU A 98 14.86 6.69 -23.27
C LEU A 98 15.21 5.45 -24.08
N GLN A 99 15.09 5.53 -25.38
CA GLN A 99 15.57 4.51 -26.29
C GLN A 99 16.92 4.94 -26.87
N PRO A 100 18.04 4.26 -26.53
CA PRO A 100 19.32 4.53 -27.12
C PRO A 100 19.35 4.13 -28.59
N GLU A 101 20.09 4.89 -29.41
CA GLU A 101 20.38 4.49 -30.78
C GLU A 101 21.29 3.25 -30.83
N MET A 102 21.30 2.57 -31.99
CA MET A 102 22.15 1.39 -32.22
C MET A 102 23.64 1.76 -32.01
N GLY A 103 24.33 0.90 -31.27
CA GLY A 103 25.74 1.10 -30.93
C GLY A 103 26.03 1.90 -29.67
N VAL A 104 25.01 2.50 -29.05
CA VAL A 104 25.16 3.19 -27.76
C VAL A 104 25.26 2.16 -26.63
N LYS A 105 26.37 2.20 -25.88
CA LYS A 105 26.54 1.35 -24.69
C LYS A 105 25.71 1.90 -23.51
N VAL A 106 24.87 1.06 -22.90
CA VAL A 106 24.06 1.41 -21.72
C VAL A 106 24.92 1.91 -20.56
N SER A 107 26.10 1.30 -20.35
CA SER A 107 27.05 1.74 -19.31
C SER A 107 27.52 3.20 -19.49
N LYS A 108 27.57 3.72 -20.72
CA LYS A 108 27.88 5.12 -20.96
C LYS A 108 26.78 6.06 -20.42
N ILE A 109 25.51 5.68 -20.57
CA ILE A 109 24.38 6.44 -20.04
C ILE A 109 24.43 6.45 -18.51
N VAL A 110 24.65 5.28 -17.90
CA VAL A 110 24.75 5.16 -16.43
C VAL A 110 25.92 5.97 -15.87
N GLY A 111 27.08 5.97 -16.58
CA GLY A 111 28.26 6.75 -16.19
C GLY A 111 28.07 8.26 -16.22
N LEU A 112 27.07 8.76 -16.95
CA LEU A 112 26.76 10.20 -17.04
C LEU A 112 25.75 10.67 -15.96
N SER A 113 25.48 9.87 -14.94
CA SER A 113 24.47 10.20 -13.91
C SER A 113 24.74 11.54 -13.22
N ASP A 114 26.01 11.85 -12.92
CA ASP A 114 26.38 13.11 -12.24
C ASP A 114 26.29 14.31 -13.18
N ASP A 115 26.66 14.14 -14.44
CA ASP A 115 26.50 15.17 -15.46
C ASP A 115 25.04 15.50 -15.74
N ILE A 116 24.16 14.48 -15.73
CA ILE A 116 22.72 14.66 -15.88
C ILE A 116 22.16 15.42 -14.67
N LYS A 117 22.54 15.04 -13.43
CA LYS A 117 22.12 15.74 -12.21
C LYS A 117 22.51 17.21 -12.25
N LEU A 118 23.75 17.48 -12.63
CA LEU A 118 24.27 18.84 -12.75
C LEU A 118 23.47 19.67 -13.77
N ASN A 119 23.27 19.11 -14.96
CA ASN A 119 22.54 19.80 -16.03
C ASN A 119 21.06 20.05 -15.68
N LEU A 120 20.40 19.08 -15.04
CA LEU A 120 19.00 19.23 -14.62
C LEU A 120 18.85 20.07 -13.35
N ALA A 121 19.95 20.38 -12.65
CA ALA A 121 19.97 21.04 -11.36
C ALA A 121 19.12 20.29 -10.32
N THR A 122 19.25 18.96 -10.29
CA THR A 122 18.52 18.09 -9.38
C THR A 122 19.49 17.41 -8.40
N PRO A 123 19.08 17.21 -7.11
CA PRO A 123 19.99 16.64 -6.11
C PRO A 123 20.29 15.16 -6.38
N ASP A 124 19.33 14.44 -6.95
CA ASP A 124 19.46 13.00 -7.25
C ASP A 124 18.65 12.58 -8.45
N ILE A 125 19.08 11.49 -9.11
CA ILE A 125 18.33 10.78 -10.15
C ILE A 125 18.54 9.28 -9.97
N ARG A 126 17.56 8.49 -10.41
CA ARG A 126 17.72 7.03 -10.48
C ARG A 126 17.69 6.59 -11.93
N ILE A 127 18.72 5.82 -12.33
CA ILE A 127 18.80 5.25 -13.68
C ILE A 127 18.54 3.75 -13.59
N GLU A 128 17.51 3.28 -14.28
CA GLU A 128 17.16 1.88 -14.43
C GLU A 128 17.50 1.43 -15.86
N ALA A 129 18.52 0.63 -15.99
CA ALA A 129 19.07 0.28 -17.29
C ALA A 129 19.47 -1.21 -17.37
N PRO A 130 18.74 -2.02 -18.14
CA PRO A 130 17.52 -1.70 -18.88
C PRO A 130 16.27 -1.69 -18.01
N ILE A 131 15.17 -1.11 -18.51
CA ILE A 131 13.84 -1.27 -17.89
C ILE A 131 13.40 -2.74 -18.09
N PRO A 132 12.91 -3.43 -17.03
CA PRO A 132 12.43 -4.80 -17.16
C PRO A 132 11.36 -4.94 -18.25
N GLY A 133 11.61 -5.85 -19.19
CA GLY A 133 10.69 -6.14 -20.31
C GLY A 133 10.70 -5.10 -21.46
N LYS A 134 11.57 -4.09 -21.43
CA LYS A 134 11.69 -3.07 -22.48
C LYS A 134 13.15 -2.86 -22.91
N ALA A 135 13.36 -2.62 -24.19
CA ALA A 135 14.67 -2.21 -24.74
C ALA A 135 14.88 -0.70 -24.57
N ALA A 136 14.74 -0.20 -23.36
CA ALA A 136 14.80 1.22 -23.01
C ALA A 136 15.51 1.43 -21.66
N VAL A 137 15.98 2.64 -21.43
CA VAL A 137 16.57 3.09 -20.17
C VAL A 137 15.59 4.07 -19.50
N GLY A 138 15.30 3.84 -18.24
CA GLY A 138 14.47 4.74 -17.41
C GLY A 138 15.34 5.70 -16.62
N ILE A 139 15.06 6.99 -16.70
CA ILE A 139 15.63 8.01 -15.81
C ILE A 139 14.53 8.60 -14.97
N GLU A 140 14.58 8.40 -13.66
CA GLU A 140 13.67 8.97 -12.70
C GLU A 140 14.24 10.26 -12.13
N VAL A 141 13.48 11.34 -12.30
CA VAL A 141 13.87 12.69 -11.85
C VAL A 141 12.85 13.13 -10.79
N PRO A 142 13.27 13.62 -9.62
CA PRO A 142 12.36 14.17 -8.61
C PRO A 142 11.53 15.31 -9.18
N ASN A 143 10.24 15.32 -8.87
CA ASN A 143 9.35 16.43 -9.23
C ASN A 143 9.71 17.67 -8.41
N LYS A 144 9.52 18.85 -8.98
CA LYS A 144 9.68 20.10 -8.22
C LYS A 144 8.63 20.25 -7.13
N GLU A 145 7.42 19.83 -7.43
CA GLU A 145 6.29 19.83 -6.50
C GLU A 145 5.77 18.42 -6.32
N ASN A 146 5.75 17.96 -5.07
CA ASN A 146 5.20 16.65 -4.73
C ASN A 146 3.67 16.72 -4.67
N SER A 147 3.01 15.77 -5.30
CA SER A 147 1.55 15.61 -5.21
C SER A 147 1.17 14.73 -4.02
N PRO A 148 0.41 15.23 -3.04
CA PRO A 148 -0.01 14.40 -1.92
C PRO A 148 -0.97 13.30 -2.39
N VAL A 149 -0.70 12.07 -1.96
CA VAL A 149 -1.58 10.91 -2.24
C VAL A 149 -2.59 10.79 -1.12
N MET A 150 -3.86 11.04 -1.42
CA MET A 150 -4.93 10.99 -0.42
C MET A 150 -5.48 9.59 -0.25
N LEU A 151 -5.57 9.12 1.00
CA LEU A 151 -6.10 7.80 1.34
C LEU A 151 -7.52 7.58 0.81
N ARG A 152 -8.36 8.62 0.85
CA ARG A 152 -9.73 8.54 0.31
C ARG A 152 -9.76 8.15 -1.17
N ASP A 153 -8.87 8.74 -1.97
CA ASP A 153 -8.83 8.48 -3.42
C ASP A 153 -8.35 7.04 -3.69
N LEU A 154 -7.40 6.53 -2.87
CA LEU A 154 -6.94 5.14 -2.95
C LEU A 154 -8.05 4.15 -2.57
N LEU A 155 -8.80 4.40 -1.50
CA LEU A 155 -9.91 3.54 -1.06
C LEU A 155 -11.09 3.56 -2.05
N GLN A 156 -11.22 4.61 -2.85
CA GLN A 156 -12.24 4.72 -3.89
C GLN A 156 -11.79 4.16 -5.25
N SER A 157 -10.53 3.79 -5.39
CA SER A 157 -10.00 3.21 -6.64
C SER A 157 -10.61 1.84 -6.94
N GLU A 158 -10.66 1.50 -8.22
CA GLU A 158 -11.17 0.21 -8.66
C GLU A 158 -10.29 -0.94 -8.17
N GLU A 159 -8.97 -0.72 -8.09
CA GLU A 159 -8.03 -1.70 -7.58
C GLU A 159 -8.33 -2.08 -6.13
N PHE A 160 -8.69 -1.11 -5.28
CA PHE A 160 -9.05 -1.37 -3.89
C PHE A 160 -10.43 -2.01 -3.75
N LYS A 161 -11.43 -1.53 -4.50
CA LYS A 161 -12.79 -2.09 -4.47
C LYS A 161 -12.84 -3.54 -4.92
N ASN A 162 -12.00 -3.90 -5.90
CA ASN A 162 -11.92 -5.27 -6.42
C ASN A 162 -11.04 -6.21 -5.57
N ALA A 163 -10.44 -5.71 -4.48
CA ALA A 163 -9.63 -6.52 -3.58
C ALA A 163 -10.50 -7.53 -2.83
N LYS A 164 -10.21 -8.82 -3.00
CA LYS A 164 -11.00 -9.92 -2.42
C LYS A 164 -10.72 -10.16 -0.94
N SER A 165 -9.52 -9.83 -0.48
CA SER A 165 -9.08 -10.08 0.90
C SER A 165 -9.55 -8.97 1.82
N LYS A 166 -10.04 -9.35 3.01
CA LYS A 166 -10.36 -8.39 4.09
C LYS A 166 -9.13 -7.77 4.73
N LEU A 167 -7.93 -8.31 4.46
CA LEU A 167 -6.64 -7.83 4.93
C LEU A 167 -5.92 -7.02 3.86
N SER A 168 -6.61 -6.61 2.80
CA SER A 168 -6.05 -5.72 1.79
C SER A 168 -5.96 -4.29 2.32
N PHE A 169 -4.87 -3.62 1.98
CA PHE A 169 -4.67 -2.21 2.32
C PHE A 169 -4.14 -1.42 1.10
N ALA A 170 -4.44 -0.14 1.08
CA ALA A 170 -3.96 0.78 0.06
C ALA A 170 -2.57 1.29 0.45
N ALA A 171 -1.54 0.83 -0.24
CA ALA A 171 -0.15 1.18 0.07
C ALA A 171 0.26 2.56 -0.47
N GLY A 172 -0.36 3.01 -1.57
CA GLY A 172 -0.02 4.28 -2.20
C GLY A 172 -0.27 4.28 -3.70
N LYS A 173 0.54 5.04 -4.43
CA LYS A 173 0.60 5.02 -5.91
C LYS A 173 1.99 4.65 -6.37
N ASP A 174 2.07 3.95 -7.49
CA ASP A 174 3.34 3.68 -8.16
C ASP A 174 3.89 4.94 -8.88
N ILE A 175 5.04 4.79 -9.51
CA ILE A 175 5.68 5.87 -10.30
C ILE A 175 4.89 6.27 -11.55
N ALA A 176 3.93 5.46 -11.99
CA ALA A 176 2.99 5.78 -13.06
C ALA A 176 1.69 6.40 -12.56
N GLY A 177 1.57 6.61 -11.23
CA GLY A 177 0.39 7.17 -10.60
C GLY A 177 -0.76 6.19 -10.38
N LYS A 178 -0.55 4.87 -10.63
CA LYS A 178 -1.57 3.84 -10.39
C LYS A 178 -1.66 3.48 -8.92
N PRO A 179 -2.87 3.26 -8.37
CA PRO A 179 -3.04 2.78 -7.01
C PRO A 179 -2.37 1.42 -6.79
N VAL A 180 -1.65 1.28 -5.69
CA VAL A 180 -1.04 0.02 -5.25
C VAL A 180 -1.80 -0.50 -4.05
N VAL A 181 -2.40 -1.68 -4.23
CA VAL A 181 -3.12 -2.40 -3.18
C VAL A 181 -2.34 -3.66 -2.85
N ALA A 182 -2.05 -3.85 -1.57
CA ALA A 182 -1.35 -5.01 -1.07
C ALA A 182 -2.24 -5.82 -0.12
N ASP A 183 -1.94 -7.10 0.03
CA ASP A 183 -2.67 -8.03 0.88
C ASP A 183 -1.72 -8.61 1.93
N ILE A 184 -1.94 -8.24 3.19
CA ILE A 184 -1.11 -8.69 4.31
C ILE A 184 -1.09 -10.22 4.41
N ALA A 185 -2.20 -10.89 4.10
CA ALA A 185 -2.28 -12.35 4.15
C ALA A 185 -1.32 -13.06 3.17
N LYS A 186 -0.87 -12.35 2.13
CA LYS A 186 0.06 -12.89 1.11
C LYS A 186 1.51 -12.49 1.34
N MET A 187 1.77 -11.66 2.33
CA MET A 187 3.13 -11.21 2.64
C MET A 187 3.80 -12.24 3.55
N PRO A 188 4.94 -12.85 3.14
CA PRO A 188 5.65 -13.82 3.96
C PRO A 188 6.28 -13.16 5.20
N HIS A 189 6.65 -11.89 5.09
CA HIS A 189 7.22 -11.08 6.17
C HIS A 189 6.65 -9.66 6.10
N LEU A 190 6.22 -9.14 7.27
CA LEU A 190 5.81 -7.76 7.45
C LEU A 190 6.52 -7.23 8.71
N LEU A 191 7.31 -6.17 8.57
CA LEU A 191 8.01 -5.48 9.64
C LEU A 191 7.35 -4.13 9.92
#